data_26a65245eef9c10340a29b3729d15a40
#
_entry.id   26a65245eef9c10340a29b3729d15a40
#
_cell.length_a   1.000
_cell.length_b   1.000
_cell.length_c   1.000
_cell.angle_alpha   90.00
_cell.angle_beta   90.00
_cell.angle_gamma   90.00
#
_symmetry.space_group_name_H-M   'P 1'
#
loop_
_entity.id
_entity.type
_entity.pdbx_description
1 polymer ?
#
loop_
_entity_poly.entity_id
_entity_poly.type
_entity_poly.pdbx_seq_one_letter_code
_entity_poly.pdbx_strand_id
1 'polypeptide(L)'
;MLQKKSKKIFIYLFFFIFLGTINNHTIFNSYSFKIKNFQILGLENNYKTELENNLYNITKFNIFFVNKNFLKSILNSNSLIETFHVFKIYPSTLNIKVEKTNFLARLNIDGDIFLIGSNGKLTKNFALSNSETLPFIFGSPNVEEFLEIFSIINTSGFKYESIKNLFFYKSGRIDLEMKDNILLKLPIDNLKNVLKNISQLISNDQFNKKTIDARVSNQIILYD
;
A
#
# COMPACT_ATOMS: atom_id res chain seq x y z
N MET A 1 -5.39 70.42 0.01
CA MET A 1 -4.38 69.35 0.29
C MET A 1 -4.75 68.42 1.43
N LEU A 2 -5.88 68.61 2.10
CA LEU A 2 -6.37 67.79 3.26
C LEU A 2 -7.11 66.48 2.91
N GLN A 3 -7.70 66.35 1.72
CA GLN A 3 -8.48 65.18 1.33
C GLN A 3 -7.67 63.88 1.08
N LYS A 4 -6.42 63.96 0.72
CA LYS A 4 -5.57 62.77 0.48
C LYS A 4 -5.13 62.08 1.79
N LYS A 5 -5.02 62.81 2.89
CA LYS A 5 -4.65 62.21 4.20
C LYS A 5 -5.76 61.37 4.81
N SER A 6 -7.01 61.82 4.64
CA SER A 6 -8.22 61.12 5.15
C SER A 6 -8.34 59.71 4.57
N LYS A 7 -8.20 59.50 3.25
CA LYS A 7 -8.32 58.19 2.61
C LYS A 7 -7.25 57.19 3.10
N LYS A 8 -6.03 57.66 3.31
CA LYS A 8 -4.95 56.80 3.85
C LYS A 8 -5.24 56.38 5.30
N ILE A 9 -5.78 57.27 6.12
CA ILE A 9 -6.18 56.96 7.51
C ILE A 9 -7.26 55.88 7.52
N PHE A 10 -8.28 55.96 6.65
CA PHE A 10 -9.32 54.92 6.54
C PHE A 10 -8.75 53.58 6.10
N ILE A 11 -7.78 53.55 5.19
CA ILE A 11 -7.12 52.31 4.76
C ILE A 11 -6.34 51.71 5.94
N TYR A 12 -5.59 52.51 6.69
CA TYR A 12 -4.85 52.00 7.85
C TYR A 12 -5.77 51.55 8.98
N LEU A 13 -6.87 52.24 9.22
CA LEU A 13 -7.89 51.86 10.19
C LEU A 13 -8.57 50.53 9.78
N PHE A 14 -8.89 50.38 8.50
CA PHE A 14 -9.41 49.12 7.96
C PHE A 14 -8.42 47.95 8.17
N PHE A 15 -7.13 48.12 7.84
CA PHE A 15 -6.11 47.11 8.09
C PHE A 15 -5.92 46.83 9.58
N PHE A 16 -5.98 47.81 10.43
CA PHE A 16 -5.88 47.65 11.88
C PHE A 16 -7.06 46.83 12.44
N ILE A 17 -8.29 47.14 12.04
CA ILE A 17 -9.48 46.35 12.40
C ILE A 17 -9.37 44.93 11.84
N PHE A 18 -8.94 44.77 10.58
CA PHE A 18 -8.78 43.49 9.94
C PHE A 18 -7.74 42.64 10.69
N LEU A 19 -6.57 43.17 11.01
CA LEU A 19 -5.56 42.49 11.79
C LEU A 19 -6.01 42.14 13.21
N GLY A 20 -6.77 43.04 13.86
CA GLY A 20 -7.36 42.82 15.20
C GLY A 20 -8.41 41.70 15.19
N THR A 21 -9.15 41.53 14.11
CA THR A 21 -10.16 40.47 13.99
C THR A 21 -9.55 39.12 13.65
N ILE A 22 -8.41 39.08 12.95
CA ILE A 22 -7.71 37.82 12.60
C ILE A 22 -7.18 37.14 13.87
N ASN A 23 -6.80 37.86 14.92
CA ASN A 23 -6.28 37.27 16.15
C ASN A 23 -7.40 36.86 17.14
N ASN A 24 -8.64 36.86 16.73
CA ASN A 24 -9.76 36.43 17.58
C ASN A 24 -9.90 34.90 17.55
N HIS A 25 -9.32 34.24 18.54
CA HIS A 25 -9.38 32.76 18.73
C HIS A 25 -10.80 32.20 18.74
N THR A 26 -11.82 33.01 19.10
CA THR A 26 -13.23 32.59 19.10
C THR A 26 -13.76 32.37 17.70
N ILE A 27 -13.34 33.17 16.71
CA ILE A 27 -13.75 33.02 15.32
C ILE A 27 -13.16 31.72 14.75
N PHE A 28 -11.89 31.44 15.01
CA PHE A 28 -11.22 30.22 14.52
C PHE A 28 -11.69 28.97 15.25
N ASN A 29 -12.15 29.04 16.49
CA ASN A 29 -12.73 27.93 17.23
C ASN A 29 -14.25 27.78 16.99
N SER A 30 -14.82 28.56 16.06
CA SER A 30 -16.23 28.44 15.68
C SER A 30 -16.52 27.00 15.19
N TYR A 31 -17.69 26.50 15.59
CA TYR A 31 -18.21 25.20 15.16
C TYR A 31 -18.25 25.05 13.62
N SER A 32 -18.31 26.16 12.89
CA SER A 32 -18.34 26.18 11.43
C SER A 32 -17.06 25.67 10.76
N PHE A 33 -15.92 25.77 11.42
CA PHE A 33 -14.63 25.34 10.88
C PHE A 33 -14.14 24.00 11.45
N LYS A 34 -14.92 23.34 12.30
CA LYS A 34 -14.62 21.97 12.71
C LYS A 34 -14.88 21.02 11.55
N ILE A 35 -14.05 20.02 11.43
CA ILE A 35 -14.21 18.97 10.41
C ILE A 35 -15.51 18.22 10.72
N LYS A 36 -16.43 18.17 9.75
CA LYS A 36 -17.74 17.51 9.86
C LYS A 36 -17.85 16.30 8.94
N ASN A 37 -17.22 16.38 7.77
CA ASN A 37 -17.40 15.39 6.72
C ASN A 37 -16.06 14.88 6.22
N PHE A 38 -16.03 13.58 5.89
CA PHE A 38 -14.96 12.95 5.14
C PHE A 38 -15.51 12.51 3.78
N GLN A 39 -14.78 12.83 2.72
CA GLN A 39 -15.02 12.30 1.38
C GLN A 39 -13.86 11.36 1.06
N ILE A 40 -14.06 10.05 1.25
CA ILE A 40 -13.04 9.04 0.99
C ILE A 40 -13.33 8.41 -0.36
N LEU A 41 -12.34 8.46 -1.26
CA LEU A 41 -12.39 7.94 -2.62
C LEU A 41 -11.29 6.88 -2.80
N GLY A 42 -11.60 5.79 -3.49
CA GLY A 42 -10.62 4.73 -3.82
C GLY A 42 -10.70 3.49 -2.92
N LEU A 43 -11.58 3.47 -1.91
CA LEU A 43 -11.88 2.29 -1.10
C LEU A 43 -13.31 1.82 -1.30
N GLU A 44 -13.53 0.51 -1.13
CA GLU A 44 -14.85 -0.11 -1.07
C GLU A 44 -15.59 0.32 0.21
N ASN A 45 -16.93 0.29 0.18
CA ASN A 45 -17.76 0.86 1.25
C ASN A 45 -17.45 0.32 2.66
N ASN A 46 -17.18 -0.98 2.80
CA ASN A 46 -16.89 -1.60 4.11
C ASN A 46 -15.61 -1.02 4.73
N TYR A 47 -14.54 -0.91 3.94
CA TYR A 47 -13.26 -0.37 4.38
C TYR A 47 -13.28 1.15 4.57
N LYS A 48 -14.15 1.82 3.82
CA LYS A 48 -14.39 3.25 3.96
C LYS A 48 -14.98 3.58 5.32
N THR A 49 -15.97 2.81 5.78
CA THR A 49 -16.60 3.00 7.10
C THR A 49 -15.60 2.76 8.23
N GLU A 50 -14.75 1.76 8.12
CA GLU A 50 -13.68 1.52 9.10
C GLU A 50 -12.69 2.69 9.17
N LEU A 51 -12.27 3.21 8.02
CA LEU A 51 -11.38 4.38 7.96
C LEU A 51 -12.05 5.63 8.52
N GLU A 52 -13.34 5.87 8.25
CA GLU A 52 -14.11 6.96 8.82
C GLU A 52 -14.15 6.89 10.35
N ASN A 53 -14.35 5.70 10.93
CA ASN A 53 -14.32 5.48 12.37
C ASN A 53 -12.93 5.81 12.96
N ASN A 54 -11.86 5.41 12.31
CA ASN A 54 -10.50 5.72 12.73
C ASN A 54 -10.20 7.23 12.67
N LEU A 55 -10.81 7.92 11.71
CA LEU A 55 -10.70 9.37 11.53
C LEU A 55 -11.63 10.17 12.45
N TYR A 56 -12.58 9.53 13.18
CA TYR A 56 -13.57 10.22 14.00
C TYR A 56 -12.96 11.22 14.99
N ASN A 57 -11.84 10.89 15.60
CA ASN A 57 -11.16 11.80 16.54
C ASN A 57 -10.68 13.11 15.88
N ILE A 58 -10.57 13.15 14.57
CA ILE A 58 -10.16 14.34 13.82
C ILE A 58 -11.30 15.36 13.70
N THR A 59 -12.56 14.93 13.84
CA THR A 59 -13.73 15.83 13.82
C THR A 59 -13.71 16.88 14.93
N LYS A 60 -12.94 16.66 15.99
CA LYS A 60 -12.75 17.61 17.09
C LYS A 60 -11.88 18.81 16.71
N PHE A 61 -11.08 18.69 15.65
CA PHE A 61 -10.12 19.70 15.24
C PHE A 61 -10.70 20.66 14.21
N ASN A 62 -10.19 21.87 14.26
CA ASN A 62 -10.44 22.86 13.22
C ASN A 62 -9.67 22.52 11.96
N ILE A 63 -10.32 22.62 10.79
CA ILE A 63 -9.73 22.24 9.49
C ILE A 63 -8.44 23.01 9.17
N PHE A 64 -8.29 24.26 9.68
CA PHE A 64 -7.06 25.05 9.47
C PHE A 64 -5.87 24.50 10.24
N PHE A 65 -6.10 23.97 11.45
CA PHE A 65 -5.06 23.53 12.39
C PHE A 65 -4.92 22.01 12.49
N VAL A 66 -5.54 21.25 11.58
CA VAL A 66 -5.41 19.80 11.57
C VAL A 66 -3.94 19.39 11.42
N ASN A 67 -3.48 18.54 12.31
CA ASN A 67 -2.11 18.04 12.31
C ASN A 67 -1.91 17.03 11.17
N LYS A 68 -1.06 17.41 10.20
CA LYS A 68 -0.74 16.55 9.05
C LYS A 68 -0.08 15.23 9.47
N ASN A 69 0.78 15.24 10.49
CA ASN A 69 1.49 14.04 10.94
C ASN A 69 0.52 13.04 11.58
N PHE A 70 -0.46 13.53 12.34
CA PHE A 70 -1.50 12.69 12.91
C PHE A 70 -2.39 12.05 11.84
N LEU A 71 -2.82 12.83 10.84
CA LEU A 71 -3.53 12.29 9.67
C LEU A 71 -2.70 11.22 8.95
N LYS A 72 -1.44 11.54 8.69
CA LYS A 72 -0.51 10.64 8.00
C LYS A 72 -0.30 9.34 8.78
N SER A 73 -0.20 9.40 10.11
CA SER A 73 -0.05 8.18 10.92
C SER A 73 -1.28 7.27 10.83
N ILE A 74 -2.50 7.82 10.89
CA ILE A 74 -3.73 7.02 10.76
C ILE A 74 -3.84 6.40 9.36
N LEU A 75 -3.57 7.17 8.31
CA LEU A 75 -3.66 6.66 6.94
C LEU A 75 -2.56 5.64 6.65
N ASN A 76 -1.35 5.87 7.12
CA ASN A 76 -0.24 4.93 6.98
C ASN A 76 -0.40 3.64 7.81
N SER A 77 -1.14 3.65 8.90
CA SER A 77 -1.39 2.42 9.68
C SER A 77 -2.39 1.48 9.01
N ASN A 78 -3.21 1.97 8.10
CA ASN A 78 -4.17 1.13 7.39
C ASN A 78 -3.45 0.25 6.36
N SER A 79 -3.68 -1.07 6.42
CA SER A 79 -3.01 -2.05 5.57
C SER A 79 -3.52 -2.08 4.13
N LEU A 80 -4.70 -1.50 3.87
CA LEU A 80 -5.30 -1.45 2.54
C LEU A 80 -4.82 -0.26 1.70
N ILE A 81 -4.09 0.67 2.32
CA ILE A 81 -3.68 1.91 1.67
C ILE A 81 -2.24 1.79 1.17
N GLU A 82 -2.06 1.92 -0.15
CA GLU A 82 -0.76 2.06 -0.80
C GLU A 82 -0.27 3.50 -0.72
N THR A 83 -1.03 4.41 -1.32
CA THR A 83 -0.77 5.84 -1.30
C THR A 83 -2.04 6.64 -1.00
N PHE A 84 -1.89 7.87 -0.57
CA PHE A 84 -3.03 8.75 -0.33
C PHE A 84 -2.69 10.23 -0.56
N HIS A 85 -3.73 10.99 -0.91
CA HIS A 85 -3.70 12.44 -1.00
C HIS A 85 -4.85 13.04 -0.19
N VAL A 86 -4.55 14.05 0.64
CA VAL A 86 -5.54 14.72 1.48
C VAL A 86 -5.69 16.17 1.06
N PHE A 87 -6.92 16.57 0.76
CA PHE A 87 -7.28 17.93 0.39
C PHE A 87 -8.28 18.49 1.39
N LYS A 88 -8.10 19.75 1.75
CA LYS A 88 -9.05 20.50 2.59
C LYS A 88 -10.07 21.18 1.71
N ILE A 89 -11.34 20.86 1.88
CA ILE A 89 -12.47 21.53 1.25
C ILE A 89 -13.16 22.37 2.33
N TYR A 90 -12.87 23.65 2.30
CA TYR A 90 -13.43 24.58 3.29
C TYR A 90 -14.95 24.70 3.14
N PRO A 91 -15.72 24.93 4.26
CA PRO A 91 -15.17 25.20 5.59
C PRO A 91 -14.88 23.98 6.48
N SER A 92 -15.35 22.75 6.16
CA SER A 92 -15.42 21.67 7.14
C SER A 92 -15.26 20.25 6.60
N THR A 93 -14.77 20.08 5.37
CA THR A 93 -14.65 18.76 4.73
C THR A 93 -13.21 18.40 4.42
N LEU A 94 -12.82 17.16 4.73
CA LEU A 94 -11.57 16.55 4.26
C LEU A 94 -11.88 15.59 3.10
N ASN A 95 -11.25 15.83 1.96
CA ASN A 95 -11.27 14.92 0.82
C ASN A 95 -10.01 14.08 0.83
N ILE A 96 -10.15 12.77 0.96
CA ILE A 96 -9.07 11.80 1.07
C ILE A 96 -9.16 10.88 -0.13
N LYS A 97 -8.23 11.03 -1.07
CA LYS A 97 -8.08 10.13 -2.20
C LYS A 97 -7.08 9.05 -1.83
N VAL A 98 -7.47 7.81 -1.94
CA VAL A 98 -6.68 6.63 -1.57
C VAL A 98 -6.44 5.77 -2.78
N GLU A 99 -5.23 5.29 -2.95
CA GLU A 99 -4.90 4.18 -3.82
C GLU A 99 -4.83 2.91 -2.98
N LYS A 100 -5.60 1.90 -3.37
CA LYS A 100 -5.64 0.61 -2.68
C LYS A 100 -4.35 -0.17 -2.98
N THR A 101 -3.80 -0.83 -1.97
CA THR A 101 -2.66 -1.75 -2.15
C THR A 101 -3.03 -2.93 -3.04
N ASN A 102 -2.07 -3.41 -3.83
CA ASN A 102 -2.20 -4.65 -4.58
C ASN A 102 -1.77 -5.82 -3.70
N PHE A 103 -2.63 -6.82 -3.55
CA PHE A 103 -2.24 -8.03 -2.85
C PHE A 103 -1.40 -8.92 -3.74
N LEU A 104 -0.30 -9.41 -3.18
CA LEU A 104 0.70 -10.16 -3.92
C LEU A 104 0.65 -11.65 -3.60
N ALA A 105 0.45 -12.04 -2.35
CA ALA A 105 0.45 -13.43 -1.93
C ALA A 105 -0.44 -13.65 -0.71
N ARG A 106 -0.67 -14.93 -0.40
CA ARG A 106 -1.37 -15.40 0.81
C ARG A 106 -0.41 -16.17 1.70
N LEU A 107 -0.55 -16.03 3.01
CA LEU A 107 0.15 -16.88 3.97
C LEU A 107 -0.74 -17.22 5.15
N ASN A 108 -0.43 -18.31 5.83
CA ASN A 108 -1.10 -18.69 7.07
C ASN A 108 -0.25 -18.25 8.28
N ILE A 109 -0.87 -17.56 9.22
CA ILE A 109 -0.27 -17.22 10.51
C ILE A 109 -1.25 -17.70 11.58
N ASP A 110 -0.84 -18.66 12.38
CA ASP A 110 -1.62 -19.21 13.52
C ASP A 110 -3.03 -19.68 13.14
N GLY A 111 -3.21 -20.22 11.94
CA GLY A 111 -4.50 -20.71 11.44
C GLY A 111 -5.32 -19.68 10.66
N ASP A 112 -4.97 -18.42 10.70
CA ASP A 112 -5.61 -17.34 9.92
C ASP A 112 -4.88 -17.07 8.62
N ILE A 113 -5.64 -16.79 7.55
CA ILE A 113 -5.08 -16.39 6.26
C ILE A 113 -4.88 -14.88 6.21
N PHE A 114 -3.66 -14.49 5.91
CA PHE A 114 -3.27 -13.11 5.67
C PHE A 114 -2.86 -12.90 4.21
N LEU A 115 -3.08 -11.69 3.72
CA LEU A 115 -2.64 -11.21 2.42
C LEU A 115 -1.46 -10.26 2.62
N ILE A 116 -0.44 -10.40 1.80
CA ILE A 116 0.69 -9.45 1.74
C ILE A 116 0.39 -8.42 0.66
N GLY A 117 0.35 -7.14 1.05
CA GLY A 117 0.20 -6.02 0.13
C GLY A 117 1.53 -5.57 -0.47
N SER A 118 1.48 -4.91 -1.63
CA SER A 118 2.63 -4.22 -2.26
C SER A 118 3.24 -3.15 -1.34
N ASN A 119 2.44 -2.63 -0.40
CA ASN A 119 2.87 -1.70 0.64
C ASN A 119 3.64 -2.34 1.81
N GLY A 120 3.90 -3.64 1.75
CA GLY A 120 4.61 -4.38 2.79
C GLY A 120 3.80 -4.66 4.06
N LYS A 121 2.48 -4.54 4.01
CA LYS A 121 1.61 -4.77 5.17
C LYS A 121 0.81 -6.05 5.02
N LEU A 122 0.52 -6.65 6.18
CA LEU A 122 -0.36 -7.82 6.27
C LEU A 122 -1.80 -7.38 6.49
N THR A 123 -2.71 -7.96 5.73
CA THR A 123 -4.16 -7.75 5.87
C THR A 123 -4.82 -9.09 6.12
N LYS A 124 -5.60 -9.22 7.19
CA LYS A 124 -6.37 -10.45 7.43
C LYS A 124 -7.40 -10.63 6.32
N ASN A 125 -7.47 -11.82 5.74
CA ASN A 125 -8.41 -12.14 4.66
C ASN A 125 -9.82 -12.41 5.21
N PHE A 126 -10.65 -11.38 5.23
CA PHE A 126 -12.07 -11.49 5.61
C PHE A 126 -13.01 -11.58 4.41
N ALA A 127 -12.72 -12.38 3.41
CA ALA A 127 -13.51 -12.50 2.17
C ALA A 127 -13.21 -11.42 1.11
N LEU A 128 -11.93 -11.14 0.87
CA LEU A 128 -11.54 -10.36 -0.30
C LEU A 128 -11.76 -11.22 -1.56
N SER A 129 -12.62 -10.74 -2.44
CA SER A 129 -12.87 -11.37 -3.74
C SER A 129 -11.55 -11.50 -4.52
N ASN A 130 -11.34 -12.66 -5.16
CA ASN A 130 -10.14 -13.01 -5.95
C ASN A 130 -8.85 -13.28 -5.16
N SER A 131 -8.86 -13.37 -3.82
CA SER A 131 -7.66 -13.73 -3.07
C SER A 131 -7.19 -15.17 -3.37
N GLU A 132 -8.09 -16.06 -3.76
CA GLU A 132 -7.79 -17.48 -4.07
C GLU A 132 -6.84 -17.67 -5.25
N THR A 133 -6.77 -16.70 -6.17
CA THR A 133 -5.89 -16.74 -7.33
C THR A 133 -4.44 -16.38 -7.01
N LEU A 134 -4.20 -15.76 -5.85
CA LEU A 134 -2.87 -15.36 -5.41
C LEU A 134 -2.04 -16.58 -4.98
N PRO A 135 -0.72 -16.58 -5.22
CA PRO A 135 0.15 -17.64 -4.74
C PRO A 135 0.11 -17.76 -3.21
N PHE A 136 0.24 -19.01 -2.74
CA PHE A 136 0.32 -19.27 -1.31
C PHE A 136 1.77 -19.42 -0.87
N ILE A 137 2.13 -18.81 0.26
CA ILE A 137 3.47 -18.88 0.83
C ILE A 137 3.50 -19.95 1.92
N PHE A 138 4.43 -20.89 1.78
CA PHE A 138 4.80 -21.86 2.79
C PHE A 138 6.16 -21.50 3.42
N GLY A 139 6.32 -21.77 4.68
CA GLY A 139 7.42 -21.28 5.51
C GLY A 139 7.03 -19.99 6.21
N SER A 140 8.00 -19.32 6.79
CA SER A 140 7.76 -18.10 7.58
C SER A 140 8.76 -17.01 7.18
N PRO A 141 8.77 -16.55 5.90
CA PRO A 141 9.59 -15.40 5.53
C PRO A 141 9.08 -14.16 6.24
N ASN A 142 9.97 -13.21 6.50
CA ASN A 142 9.50 -11.87 6.80
C ASN A 142 8.97 -11.18 5.52
N VAL A 143 8.21 -10.11 5.68
CA VAL A 143 7.56 -9.45 4.54
C VAL A 143 8.59 -8.82 3.60
N GLU A 144 9.68 -8.26 4.14
CA GLU A 144 10.75 -7.66 3.36
C GLU A 144 11.43 -8.70 2.47
N GLU A 145 11.76 -9.88 3.02
CA GLU A 145 12.33 -11.00 2.28
C GLU A 145 11.42 -11.42 1.12
N PHE A 146 10.12 -11.55 1.38
CA PHE A 146 9.17 -11.86 0.32
C PHE A 146 9.13 -10.79 -0.78
N LEU A 147 9.09 -9.50 -0.42
CA LEU A 147 9.05 -8.39 -1.37
C LEU A 147 10.32 -8.32 -2.23
N GLU A 148 11.47 -8.64 -1.65
CA GLU A 148 12.73 -8.74 -2.39
C GLU A 148 12.65 -9.84 -3.46
N ILE A 149 12.21 -11.06 -3.09
CA ILE A 149 12.03 -12.17 -4.01
C ILE A 149 10.98 -11.84 -5.09
N PHE A 150 9.86 -11.23 -4.71
CA PHE A 150 8.84 -10.76 -5.65
C PHE A 150 9.45 -9.81 -6.69
N SER A 151 10.27 -8.84 -6.25
CA SER A 151 10.96 -7.90 -7.12
C SER A 151 11.92 -8.62 -8.09
N ILE A 152 12.68 -9.61 -7.60
CA ILE A 152 13.59 -10.40 -8.42
C ILE A 152 12.80 -11.18 -9.49
N ILE A 153 11.70 -11.85 -9.12
CA ILE A 153 10.85 -12.59 -10.05
C ILE A 153 10.35 -11.65 -11.17
N ASN A 154 9.75 -10.51 -10.82
CA ASN A 154 9.21 -9.57 -11.79
C ASN A 154 10.27 -8.97 -12.72
N THR A 155 11.49 -8.75 -12.21
CA THR A 155 12.59 -8.18 -13.03
C THR A 155 13.35 -9.22 -13.83
N SER A 156 13.13 -10.53 -13.60
CA SER A 156 13.74 -11.62 -14.35
C SER A 156 13.03 -11.93 -15.67
N GLY A 157 11.84 -11.39 -15.89
CA GLY A 157 10.97 -11.75 -17.02
C GLY A 157 10.15 -13.03 -16.79
N PHE A 158 10.20 -13.59 -15.58
CA PHE A 158 9.37 -14.72 -15.18
C PHE A 158 7.94 -14.24 -14.86
N LYS A 159 6.92 -14.99 -15.27
CA LYS A 159 5.52 -14.61 -15.05
C LYS A 159 5.08 -14.97 -13.63
N TYR A 160 5.00 -13.97 -12.77
CA TYR A 160 4.59 -14.16 -11.38
C TYR A 160 3.19 -14.80 -11.24
N GLU A 161 2.26 -14.46 -12.12
CA GLU A 161 0.88 -14.95 -12.12
C GLU A 161 0.79 -16.48 -12.42
N SER A 162 1.83 -17.07 -12.97
CA SER A 162 1.91 -18.52 -13.19
C SER A 162 2.32 -19.31 -11.95
N ILE A 163 2.74 -18.65 -10.88
CA ILE A 163 3.10 -19.28 -9.61
C ILE A 163 1.83 -19.63 -8.84
N LYS A 164 1.80 -20.87 -8.33
CA LYS A 164 0.76 -21.39 -7.44
C LYS A 164 1.17 -21.28 -5.98
N ASN A 165 2.41 -21.73 -5.66
CA ASN A 165 2.95 -21.75 -4.31
C ASN A 165 4.43 -21.32 -4.29
N LEU A 166 4.83 -20.65 -3.19
CA LEU A 166 6.22 -20.33 -2.87
C LEU A 166 6.60 -21.03 -1.56
N PHE A 167 7.72 -21.74 -1.57
CA PHE A 167 8.23 -22.43 -0.39
C PHE A 167 9.51 -21.76 0.08
N PHE A 168 9.48 -21.16 1.26
CA PHE A 168 10.62 -20.56 1.91
C PHE A 168 11.19 -21.51 2.95
N TYR A 169 12.46 -21.84 2.82
CA TYR A 169 13.16 -22.74 3.74
C TYR A 169 14.08 -21.94 4.67
N LYS A 170 14.26 -22.44 5.89
CA LYS A 170 15.17 -21.82 6.88
C LYS A 170 16.62 -21.68 6.41
N SER A 171 17.01 -22.45 5.40
CA SER A 171 18.34 -22.37 4.75
C SER A 171 18.50 -21.18 3.80
N GLY A 172 17.46 -20.35 3.60
CA GLY A 172 17.41 -19.29 2.59
C GLY A 172 17.07 -19.78 1.18
N ARG A 173 16.87 -21.10 0.97
CA ARG A 173 16.44 -21.67 -0.30
C ARG A 173 14.98 -21.36 -0.56
N ILE A 174 14.63 -21.17 -1.82
CA ILE A 174 13.27 -20.94 -2.28
C ILE A 174 12.93 -21.92 -3.39
N ASP A 175 11.77 -22.57 -3.28
CA ASP A 175 11.22 -23.39 -4.35
C ASP A 175 9.88 -22.76 -4.81
N LEU A 176 9.59 -22.85 -6.10
CA LEU A 176 8.33 -22.36 -6.69
C LEU A 176 7.56 -23.52 -7.29
N GLU A 177 6.30 -23.65 -6.96
CA GLU A 177 5.36 -24.53 -7.66
C GLU A 177 4.51 -23.68 -8.62
N MET A 178 4.53 -24.09 -9.87
CA MET A 178 3.76 -23.46 -10.94
C MET A 178 2.32 -23.99 -10.99
N LYS A 179 1.40 -23.24 -11.60
CA LYS A 179 0.01 -23.66 -11.80
C LYS A 179 -0.16 -24.90 -12.67
N ASP A 180 0.79 -25.15 -13.57
CA ASP A 180 0.90 -26.34 -14.41
C ASP A 180 1.62 -27.50 -13.73
N ASN A 181 1.81 -27.45 -12.41
CA ASN A 181 2.46 -28.44 -11.54
C ASN A 181 3.95 -28.67 -11.83
N ILE A 182 4.64 -27.71 -12.40
CA ILE A 182 6.10 -27.72 -12.50
C ILE A 182 6.69 -27.21 -11.19
N LEU A 183 7.62 -27.96 -10.61
CA LEU A 183 8.36 -27.58 -9.41
C LEU A 183 9.75 -27.04 -9.78
N LEU A 184 10.02 -25.79 -9.39
CA LEU A 184 11.32 -25.14 -9.57
C LEU A 184 12.07 -25.14 -8.24
N LYS A 185 13.24 -25.79 -8.19
CA LYS A 185 14.15 -25.74 -7.04
C LYS A 185 15.25 -24.74 -7.35
N LEU A 186 15.25 -23.62 -6.63
CA LEU A 186 16.06 -22.46 -6.96
C LEU A 186 17.32 -22.36 -6.08
N PRO A 187 18.41 -21.78 -6.60
CA PRO A 187 19.61 -21.52 -5.82
C PRO A 187 19.38 -20.31 -4.90
N ILE A 188 20.23 -20.16 -3.88
CA ILE A 188 20.25 -18.98 -3.01
C ILE A 188 20.81 -17.77 -3.78
N ASP A 189 21.88 -18.01 -4.55
CA ASP A 189 22.60 -16.97 -5.27
C ASP A 189 22.18 -16.90 -6.75
N ASN A 190 22.34 -15.72 -7.35
CA ASN A 190 22.10 -15.48 -8.78
C ASN A 190 20.67 -15.81 -9.28
N LEU A 191 19.70 -15.73 -8.40
CA LEU A 191 18.30 -16.10 -8.61
C LEU A 191 17.71 -15.46 -9.89
N LYS A 192 17.99 -14.16 -10.13
CA LYS A 192 17.47 -13.43 -11.29
C LYS A 192 17.86 -14.05 -12.62
N ASN A 193 19.14 -14.40 -12.80
CA ASN A 193 19.60 -14.99 -14.05
C ASN A 193 19.09 -16.41 -14.23
N VAL A 194 19.01 -17.17 -13.14
CA VAL A 194 18.45 -18.53 -13.15
C VAL A 194 16.98 -18.50 -13.56
N LEU A 195 16.16 -17.63 -12.99
CA LEU A 195 14.76 -17.47 -13.37
C LEU A 195 14.59 -17.04 -14.84
N LYS A 196 15.45 -16.16 -15.33
CA LYS A 196 15.46 -15.78 -16.76
C LYS A 196 15.73 -16.99 -17.65
N ASN A 197 16.73 -17.81 -17.34
CA ASN A 197 17.06 -19.01 -18.11
C ASN A 197 15.91 -20.04 -18.05
N ILE A 198 15.32 -20.24 -16.87
CA ILE A 198 14.17 -21.13 -16.69
C ILE A 198 12.95 -20.63 -17.48
N SER A 199 12.68 -19.32 -17.50
CA SER A 199 11.55 -18.78 -18.27
C SER A 199 11.72 -19.05 -19.78
N GLN A 200 12.93 -18.94 -20.30
CA GLN A 200 13.23 -19.30 -21.70
C GLN A 200 13.09 -20.81 -21.98
N LEU A 201 13.48 -21.65 -21.01
CA LEU A 201 13.36 -23.10 -21.12
C LEU A 201 11.90 -23.55 -21.15
N ILE A 202 11.06 -23.03 -20.25
CA ILE A 202 9.64 -23.37 -20.13
C ILE A 202 8.84 -22.83 -21.33
N SER A 203 9.26 -21.71 -21.93
CA SER A 203 8.58 -21.14 -23.10
C SER A 203 8.70 -21.98 -24.38
N ASN A 204 9.49 -23.05 -24.35
CA ASN A 204 9.60 -23.99 -25.45
C ASN A 204 8.40 -24.95 -25.44
N ASP A 205 7.64 -25.00 -26.53
CA ASP A 205 6.43 -25.84 -26.66
C ASP A 205 6.66 -27.35 -26.45
N GLN A 206 7.90 -27.81 -26.53
CA GLN A 206 8.29 -29.20 -26.27
C GLN A 206 8.64 -29.52 -24.82
N PHE A 207 8.55 -28.52 -23.92
CA PHE A 207 8.87 -28.70 -22.50
C PHE A 207 7.77 -29.52 -21.80
N ASN A 208 8.13 -30.72 -21.27
CA ASN A 208 7.19 -31.62 -20.61
C ASN A 208 7.70 -32.16 -19.25
N LYS A 209 8.70 -31.53 -18.64
CA LYS A 209 9.29 -31.97 -17.37
C LYS A 209 8.52 -31.38 -16.17
N LYS A 210 8.46 -32.17 -15.08
CA LYS A 210 7.75 -31.79 -13.85
C LYS A 210 8.61 -31.06 -12.82
N THR A 211 9.92 -31.29 -12.84
CA THR A 211 10.83 -30.65 -11.89
C THR A 211 12.05 -30.10 -12.60
N ILE A 212 12.34 -28.82 -12.29
CA ILE A 212 13.56 -28.14 -12.73
C ILE A 212 14.38 -27.85 -11.47
N ASP A 213 15.53 -28.48 -11.36
CA ASP A 213 16.46 -28.26 -10.25
C ASP A 213 17.67 -27.45 -10.74
N ALA A 214 17.72 -26.20 -10.27
CA ALA A 214 18.76 -25.23 -10.62
C ALA A 214 19.63 -24.86 -9.40
N ARG A 215 19.65 -25.69 -8.37
CA ARG A 215 20.41 -25.44 -7.12
C ARG A 215 21.92 -25.53 -7.30
N VAL A 216 22.36 -26.30 -8.28
CA VAL A 216 23.79 -26.44 -8.59
C VAL A 216 24.22 -25.36 -9.55
N SER A 217 25.29 -24.64 -9.22
CA SER A 217 25.81 -23.55 -10.05
C SER A 217 26.10 -24.04 -11.49
N ASN A 218 25.61 -23.25 -12.46
CA ASN A 218 25.78 -23.47 -13.89
C ASN A 218 25.16 -24.79 -14.43
N GLN A 219 24.26 -25.42 -13.70
CA GLN A 219 23.59 -26.65 -14.14
C GLN A 219 22.08 -26.53 -13.90
N ILE A 220 21.30 -27.01 -14.85
CA ILE A 220 19.84 -27.21 -14.70
C ILE A 220 19.58 -28.70 -14.92
N ILE A 221 19.04 -29.37 -13.91
CA ILE A 221 18.70 -30.78 -13.95
C ILE A 221 17.19 -30.91 -14.10
N LEU A 222 16.76 -31.72 -15.03
CA LEU A 222 15.34 -31.91 -15.34
C LEU A 222 14.91 -33.32 -14.93
N TYR A 223 13.77 -33.39 -14.23
CA TYR A 223 13.16 -34.68 -13.84
C TYR A 223 11.74 -34.77 -14.40
N ASP A 224 11.30 -36.01 -14.64
CA ASP A 224 9.92 -36.33 -15.06
C ASP A 224 8.94 -36.30 -13.88
#